data_00f31b2d5aba6a1e44dfbb7f6cdf6e90
#
_entry.id   00f31b2d5aba6a1e44dfbb7f6cdf6e90
#
_cell.length_a   1.000
_cell.length_b   1.000
_cell.length_c   1.000
_cell.angle_alpha   90.00
_cell.angle_beta   90.00
_cell.angle_gamma   90.00
#
_symmetry.space_group_name_H-M   'P 1'
#
loop_
_entity.id
_entity.type
_entity.pdbx_description
1 polymer ?
#
loop_
_entity_poly.entity_id
_entity_poly.type
_entity_poly.pdbx_seq_one_letter_code
_entity_poly.pdbx_strand_id
1 'polypeptide(L)'
;LAVEDRYEDELIEKDWEQVRQLALQAEKEGFPMFMGYEWQGAGLDGDHNVFFLENGEKQEHPMRYQELVEAYKGKPVIGIPHHVAYQLGSRGKNWETHDEKFSPFAEIYSSHGCSENDDGPLMMNRHVHMGPRTGETTYEKGLEHGYKVGIIASGDNHSVPGVFEHGSMCVLAEDCTKESIWEAMQHRRTYGVSQSRIE
;
A
#
# COMPACT_ATOMS: atom_id res chain seq x y z
N LEU A 1 8.64 29.05 -10.08
CA LEU A 1 8.43 28.04 -9.01
C LEU A 1 6.97 28.12 -8.52
N ALA A 2 6.52 29.21 -7.90
CA ALA A 2 5.17 29.31 -7.28
C ALA A 2 3.96 29.24 -8.25
N VAL A 3 4.16 29.30 -9.55
CA VAL A 3 3.07 29.19 -10.55
C VAL A 3 2.95 27.74 -11.05
N GLU A 4 4.07 27.07 -11.23
CA GLU A 4 4.11 25.64 -11.60
C GLU A 4 3.57 24.79 -10.46
N ASP A 5 3.98 25.04 -9.21
CA ASP A 5 3.49 24.32 -8.04
C ASP A 5 1.96 24.38 -7.91
N ARG A 6 1.36 25.60 -8.12
CA ARG A 6 -0.11 25.76 -8.05
C ARG A 6 -0.86 25.03 -9.17
N TYR A 7 -0.28 24.95 -10.36
CA TYR A 7 -0.92 24.26 -11.48
C TYR A 7 -0.90 22.74 -11.29
N GLU A 8 0.17 22.20 -10.72
CA GLU A 8 0.25 20.78 -10.35
C GLU A 8 -0.75 20.43 -9.24
N ASP A 9 -0.85 21.25 -8.19
CA ASP A 9 -1.84 21.08 -7.12
C ASP A 9 -3.30 21.09 -7.64
N GLU A 10 -3.62 22.02 -8.55
CA GLU A 10 -4.96 22.07 -9.16
C GLU A 10 -5.28 20.83 -10.02
N LEU A 11 -4.29 20.28 -10.73
CA LEU A 11 -4.46 19.04 -11.50
C LEU A 11 -4.66 17.83 -10.57
N ILE A 12 -3.86 17.71 -9.53
CA ILE A 12 -3.98 16.64 -8.53
C ILE A 12 -5.37 16.68 -7.87
N GLU A 13 -5.84 17.84 -7.44
CA GLU A 13 -7.18 17.99 -6.84
C GLU A 13 -8.29 17.61 -7.82
N LYS A 14 -8.16 18.01 -9.08
CA LYS A 14 -9.15 17.68 -10.13
C LYS A 14 -9.19 16.18 -10.42
N ASP A 15 -8.05 15.55 -10.54
CA ASP A 15 -7.97 14.11 -10.81
C ASP A 15 -8.46 13.32 -9.60
N TRP A 16 -8.14 13.76 -8.39
CA TRP A 16 -8.64 13.16 -7.15
C TRP A 16 -10.16 13.23 -7.03
N GLU A 17 -10.77 14.36 -7.41
CA GLU A 17 -12.22 14.49 -7.46
C GLU A 17 -12.85 13.52 -8.49
N GLN A 18 -12.21 13.29 -9.63
CA GLN A 18 -12.69 12.30 -10.60
C GLN A 18 -12.65 10.87 -10.03
N VAL A 19 -11.57 10.50 -9.35
CA VAL A 19 -11.45 9.21 -8.65
C VAL A 19 -12.55 9.07 -7.61
N ARG A 20 -12.84 10.15 -6.85
CA ARG A 20 -13.92 10.17 -5.87
C ARG A 20 -15.30 9.94 -6.50
N GLN A 21 -15.59 10.57 -7.63
CA GLN A 21 -16.86 10.38 -8.34
C GLN A 21 -17.02 8.94 -8.86
N LEU A 22 -15.94 8.34 -9.37
CA LEU A 22 -15.94 6.94 -9.80
C LEU A 22 -16.15 5.98 -8.63
N ALA A 23 -15.52 6.22 -7.49
CA ALA A 23 -15.71 5.42 -6.29
C ALA A 23 -17.16 5.47 -5.78
N LEU A 24 -17.75 6.68 -5.73
CA LEU A 24 -19.16 6.86 -5.36
C LEU A 24 -20.14 6.20 -6.34
N GLN A 25 -19.79 6.18 -7.62
CA GLN A 25 -20.60 5.46 -8.61
C GLN A 25 -20.51 3.95 -8.42
N ALA A 26 -19.30 3.41 -8.22
CA ALA A 26 -19.10 1.98 -7.96
C ALA A 26 -19.86 1.51 -6.71
N GLU A 27 -19.86 2.29 -5.65
CA GLU A 27 -20.61 2.01 -4.42
C GLU A 27 -22.14 1.98 -4.67
N LYS A 28 -22.67 2.91 -5.47
CA LYS A 28 -24.10 2.89 -5.87
C LYS A 28 -24.48 1.64 -6.66
N GLU A 29 -23.53 1.06 -7.38
CA GLU A 29 -23.68 -0.18 -8.14
C GLU A 29 -23.44 -1.43 -7.27
N GLY A 30 -23.16 -1.26 -5.97
CA GLY A 30 -22.94 -2.34 -5.00
C GLY A 30 -21.51 -2.90 -5.00
N PHE A 31 -20.56 -2.19 -5.59
CA PHE A 31 -19.16 -2.60 -5.60
C PHE A 31 -18.37 -1.85 -4.51
N PRO A 32 -17.80 -2.56 -3.50
CA PRO A 32 -17.02 -1.93 -2.45
C PRO A 32 -15.69 -1.42 -3.02
N MET A 33 -15.56 -0.11 -3.14
CA MET A 33 -14.36 0.53 -3.68
C MET A 33 -13.72 1.43 -2.64
N PHE A 34 -12.43 1.21 -2.40
CA PHE A 34 -11.61 2.07 -1.55
C PHE A 34 -10.82 3.03 -2.41
N MET A 35 -10.92 4.32 -2.12
CA MET A 35 -10.01 5.30 -2.68
C MET A 35 -8.63 5.14 -2.05
N GLY A 36 -7.59 5.44 -2.82
CA GLY A 36 -6.23 5.39 -2.34
C GLY A 36 -5.26 6.06 -3.29
N TYR A 37 -4.05 6.27 -2.83
CA TYR A 37 -2.93 6.80 -3.61
C TYR A 37 -1.62 6.19 -3.13
N GLU A 38 -0.60 6.25 -3.97
CA GLU A 38 0.75 5.86 -3.61
C GLU A 38 1.50 7.05 -3.01
N TRP A 39 1.96 6.91 -1.77
CA TRP A 39 2.84 7.86 -1.10
C TRP A 39 4.27 7.34 -1.16
N GLN A 40 5.20 8.21 -1.59
CA GLN A 40 6.61 7.89 -1.72
C GLN A 40 7.50 8.71 -0.78
N GLY A 41 7.05 9.89 -0.38
CA GLY A 41 7.80 10.82 0.44
C GLY A 41 9.19 11.11 -0.13
N ALA A 42 10.20 11.07 0.72
CA ALA A 42 11.61 11.21 0.31
C ALA A 42 12.27 9.88 -0.09
N GLY A 43 11.53 8.77 -0.17
CA GLY A 43 12.06 7.43 -0.43
C GLY A 43 12.82 6.79 0.74
N LEU A 44 12.90 7.47 1.89
CA LEU A 44 13.70 7.04 3.04
C LEU A 44 12.99 6.00 3.93
N ASP A 45 11.66 5.97 3.90
CA ASP A 45 10.84 5.13 4.78
C ASP A 45 10.13 4.00 4.02
N GLY A 46 10.36 3.90 2.72
CA GLY A 46 9.67 2.98 1.81
C GLY A 46 8.34 3.53 1.30
N ASP A 47 7.91 3.06 0.16
CA ASP A 47 6.68 3.50 -0.48
C ASP A 47 5.46 2.84 0.19
N HIS A 48 4.35 3.56 0.25
CA HIS A 48 3.12 3.08 0.89
C HIS A 48 1.89 3.38 0.02
N ASN A 49 1.06 2.39 -0.17
CA ASN A 49 -0.28 2.57 -0.72
C ASN A 49 -1.21 3.01 0.42
N VAL A 50 -1.73 4.21 0.35
CA VAL A 50 -2.62 4.80 1.36
C VAL A 50 -4.07 4.61 0.92
N PHE A 51 -4.88 3.97 1.74
CA PHE A 51 -6.30 3.69 1.48
C PHE A 51 -7.19 4.33 2.53
N PHE A 52 -8.37 4.76 2.09
CA PHE A 52 -9.37 5.41 2.90
C PHE A 52 -10.65 4.58 2.99
N LEU A 53 -11.21 4.48 4.19
CA LEU A 53 -12.58 3.98 4.34
C LEU A 53 -13.57 4.99 3.76
N GLU A 54 -13.37 6.27 4.05
CA GLU A 54 -14.23 7.36 3.61
C GLU A 54 -13.73 8.01 2.31
N ASN A 55 -14.62 8.25 1.35
CA ASN A 55 -14.27 8.80 0.04
C ASN A 55 -14.04 10.33 0.04
N GLY A 56 -13.97 10.97 1.18
CA GLY A 56 -13.80 12.41 1.32
C GLY A 56 -12.41 12.87 1.77
N GLU A 57 -11.51 11.93 2.02
CA GLU A 57 -10.19 12.26 2.54
C GLU A 57 -9.29 12.88 1.46
N LYS A 58 -8.38 13.75 1.91
CA LYS A 58 -7.38 14.38 1.05
C LYS A 58 -6.11 13.56 1.02
N GLN A 59 -5.38 13.68 -0.09
CA GLN A 59 -4.02 13.19 -0.18
C GLN A 59 -3.09 14.09 0.64
N GLU A 60 -2.24 13.48 1.46
CA GLU A 60 -1.18 14.16 2.20
C GLU A 60 0.18 13.67 1.69
N HIS A 61 1.08 14.59 1.39
CA HIS A 61 2.37 14.29 0.78
C HIS A 61 3.56 14.75 1.63
N PRO A 62 3.63 14.42 2.93
CA PRO A 62 4.78 14.76 3.73
C PRO A 62 6.02 13.98 3.27
N MET A 63 7.21 14.45 3.68
CA MET A 63 8.48 13.84 3.28
C MET A 63 8.82 12.57 4.07
N ARG A 64 8.26 12.40 5.28
CA ARG A 64 8.58 11.28 6.18
C ARG A 64 7.32 10.50 6.56
N TYR A 65 7.47 9.19 6.72
CA TYR A 65 6.37 8.29 7.09
C TYR A 65 5.71 8.66 8.43
N GLN A 66 6.49 9.08 9.43
CA GLN A 66 5.94 9.49 10.73
C GLN A 66 5.05 10.74 10.62
N GLU A 67 5.36 11.65 9.70
CA GLU A 67 4.53 12.81 9.39
C GLU A 67 3.23 12.38 8.70
N LEU A 68 3.28 11.36 7.83
CA LEU A 68 2.11 10.78 7.18
C LEU A 68 1.18 10.13 8.22
N VAL A 69 1.74 9.35 9.15
CA VAL A 69 0.99 8.76 10.28
C VAL A 69 0.29 9.83 11.12
N GLU A 70 1.00 10.92 11.43
CA GLU A 70 0.42 12.02 12.22
C GLU A 70 -0.66 12.79 11.45
N ALA A 71 -0.50 12.99 10.14
CA ALA A 71 -1.49 13.66 9.28
C ALA A 71 -2.83 12.91 9.22
N TYR A 72 -2.79 11.58 9.31
CA TYR A 72 -4.00 10.74 9.30
C TYR A 72 -4.42 10.23 10.67
N LYS A 73 -3.85 10.74 11.73
CA LYS A 73 -4.16 10.31 13.10
C LYS A 73 -5.65 10.47 13.45
N GLY A 74 -6.23 9.38 13.91
CA GLY A 74 -7.65 9.32 14.27
C GLY A 74 -8.62 9.22 13.10
N LYS A 75 -8.12 9.13 11.88
CA LYS A 75 -8.92 8.89 10.68
C LYS A 75 -8.91 7.41 10.30
N PRO A 76 -9.96 6.91 9.63
CA PRO A 76 -10.00 5.53 9.12
C PRO A 76 -9.16 5.39 7.84
N VAL A 77 -7.84 5.36 8.02
CA VAL A 77 -6.84 5.28 6.95
C VAL A 77 -5.87 4.15 7.22
N ILE A 78 -5.47 3.42 6.19
CA ILE A 78 -4.47 2.37 6.23
C ILE A 78 -3.36 2.72 5.23
N GLY A 79 -2.12 2.70 5.68
CA GLY A 79 -0.94 2.77 4.82
C GLY A 79 -0.32 1.38 4.66
N ILE A 80 -0.17 0.90 3.43
CA ILE A 80 0.37 -0.43 3.14
C ILE A 80 1.76 -0.26 2.53
N PRO A 81 2.84 -0.59 3.26
CA PRO A 81 4.15 -0.64 2.64
C PRO A 81 4.18 -1.73 1.57
N HIS A 82 4.65 -1.39 0.38
CA HIS A 82 4.74 -2.31 -0.75
C HIS A 82 6.17 -2.41 -1.27
N HIS A 83 6.47 -3.44 -2.06
CA HIS A 83 7.82 -3.82 -2.55
C HIS A 83 8.93 -3.54 -1.50
N VAL A 84 8.65 -3.95 -0.25
CA VAL A 84 9.40 -3.54 0.95
C VAL A 84 10.89 -3.91 0.92
N ALA A 85 11.28 -4.94 0.17
CA ALA A 85 12.64 -5.48 0.18
C ALA A 85 13.62 -4.76 -0.76
N TYR A 86 13.31 -3.57 -1.26
CA TYR A 86 14.32 -2.72 -1.90
C TYR A 86 15.31 -2.13 -0.88
N GLN A 87 16.30 -1.43 -1.35
CA GLN A 87 17.35 -0.87 -0.47
C GLN A 87 16.77 0.17 0.48
N LEU A 88 17.14 0.09 1.74
CA LEU A 88 16.84 1.12 2.73
C LEU A 88 17.39 2.49 2.27
N GLY A 89 16.54 3.51 2.35
CA GLY A 89 16.85 4.84 1.85
C GLY A 89 16.66 5.00 0.33
N SER A 90 16.23 3.92 -0.35
CA SER A 90 15.91 3.91 -1.78
C SER A 90 14.69 3.00 -2.04
N ARG A 91 13.52 3.44 -1.59
CA ARG A 91 12.22 2.75 -1.70
C ARG A 91 12.01 1.54 -0.79
N GLY A 92 13.04 0.98 -0.16
CA GLY A 92 12.90 -0.11 0.80
C GLY A 92 12.30 0.36 2.12
N LYS A 93 11.51 -0.51 2.75
CA LYS A 93 10.83 -0.19 4.02
C LYS A 93 11.82 0.06 5.16
N ASN A 94 11.64 1.19 5.81
CA ASN A 94 12.30 1.45 7.09
C ASN A 94 11.44 0.90 8.24
N TRP A 95 11.82 -0.25 8.79
CA TRP A 95 11.10 -0.88 9.89
C TRP A 95 11.25 -0.14 11.23
N GLU A 96 12.29 0.66 11.42
CA GLU A 96 12.48 1.49 12.63
C GLU A 96 11.36 2.53 12.83
N THR A 97 10.73 2.98 11.73
CA THR A 97 9.68 4.00 11.78
C THR A 97 8.27 3.40 11.70
N HIS A 98 8.14 2.07 11.64
CA HIS A 98 6.84 1.41 11.40
C HIS A 98 5.83 1.65 12.52
N ASP A 99 4.59 1.91 12.14
CA ASP A 99 3.42 2.01 13.04
C ASP A 99 2.39 0.94 12.68
N GLU A 100 2.18 -0.04 13.57
CA GLU A 100 1.27 -1.18 13.35
C GLU A 100 -0.22 -0.79 13.26
N LYS A 101 -0.60 0.38 13.78
CA LYS A 101 -1.99 0.84 13.71
C LYS A 101 -2.30 1.45 12.36
N PHE A 102 -1.37 2.22 11.84
CA PHE A 102 -1.48 2.82 10.50
C PHE A 102 -1.19 1.80 9.40
N SER A 103 -0.21 0.92 9.61
CA SER A 103 0.21 -0.11 8.67
C SER A 103 0.04 -1.52 9.25
N PRO A 104 -1.19 -2.05 9.33
CA PRO A 104 -1.48 -3.35 9.94
C PRO A 104 -0.97 -4.54 9.14
N PHE A 105 -0.61 -4.36 7.87
CA PHE A 105 -0.02 -5.38 7.00
C PHE A 105 0.96 -4.76 5.99
N ALA A 106 1.72 -5.62 5.32
CA ALA A 106 2.64 -5.25 4.25
C ALA A 106 2.46 -6.15 3.03
N GLU A 107 2.83 -5.65 1.87
CA GLU A 107 2.85 -6.43 0.65
C GLU A 107 4.10 -7.32 0.62
N ILE A 108 3.88 -8.64 0.50
CA ILE A 108 4.98 -9.60 0.34
C ILE A 108 5.26 -9.99 -1.11
N TYR A 109 4.30 -9.74 -2.02
CA TYR A 109 4.43 -10.13 -3.43
C TYR A 109 3.64 -9.21 -4.36
N SER A 110 4.29 -8.80 -5.45
CA SER A 110 3.67 -8.08 -6.55
C SER A 110 4.42 -8.34 -7.87
N SER A 111 4.20 -7.50 -8.88
CA SER A 111 4.99 -7.53 -10.12
C SER A 111 6.49 -7.33 -9.89
N HIS A 112 6.88 -6.75 -8.76
CA HIS A 112 8.28 -6.58 -8.36
C HIS A 112 8.94 -7.87 -7.87
N GLY A 113 8.18 -8.87 -7.49
CA GLY A 113 8.64 -10.12 -6.90
C GLY A 113 8.27 -10.24 -5.43
N CYS A 114 8.88 -11.22 -4.75
CA CYS A 114 8.61 -11.54 -3.35
C CYS A 114 9.54 -10.75 -2.41
N SER A 115 8.95 -10.11 -1.43
CA SER A 115 9.63 -9.32 -0.38
C SER A 115 9.73 -10.05 0.97
N GLU A 116 9.34 -11.34 1.02
CA GLU A 116 9.29 -12.09 2.27
C GLU A 116 10.67 -12.21 2.92
N ASN A 117 11.63 -12.76 2.16
CA ASN A 117 13.03 -12.94 2.59
C ASN A 117 13.98 -12.95 1.38
N ASP A 118 15.29 -13.17 1.63
CA ASP A 118 16.29 -13.16 0.59
C ASP A 118 16.50 -14.51 -0.12
N ASP A 119 15.94 -15.60 0.40
CA ASP A 119 16.18 -16.95 -0.06
C ASP A 119 15.00 -17.55 -0.87
N GLY A 120 13.95 -16.77 -1.08
CA GLY A 120 12.74 -17.21 -1.77
C GLY A 120 12.93 -17.41 -3.27
N PRO A 121 12.15 -18.30 -3.91
CA PRO A 121 12.27 -18.63 -5.33
C PRO A 121 11.83 -17.48 -6.27
N LEU A 122 11.07 -16.54 -5.77
CA LEU A 122 10.52 -15.40 -6.52
C LEU A 122 11.10 -14.06 -6.03
N MET A 123 12.38 -14.04 -5.72
CA MET A 123 13.07 -12.87 -5.17
C MET A 123 12.76 -11.58 -5.93
N MET A 124 12.65 -10.49 -5.20
CA MET A 124 12.50 -9.16 -5.73
C MET A 124 13.84 -8.62 -6.25
N ASN A 125 14.00 -8.58 -7.57
CA ASN A 125 15.25 -8.13 -8.22
C ASN A 125 15.03 -7.29 -9.47
N ARG A 126 13.78 -6.88 -9.70
CA ARG A 126 13.33 -6.38 -11.01
C ARG A 126 13.84 -4.98 -11.37
N HIS A 127 13.93 -4.11 -10.38
CA HIS A 127 14.26 -2.69 -10.60
C HIS A 127 15.56 -2.30 -9.90
N VAL A 128 16.67 -2.53 -10.57
CA VAL A 128 18.03 -2.25 -10.05
C VAL A 128 18.21 -0.78 -9.67
N HIS A 129 17.48 0.13 -10.33
CA HIS A 129 17.53 1.57 -10.02
C HIS A 129 16.86 1.95 -8.69
N MET A 130 16.03 1.06 -8.12
CA MET A 130 15.45 1.23 -6.77
C MET A 130 16.38 0.69 -5.68
N GLY A 131 17.61 0.38 -6.02
CA GLY A 131 18.62 -0.19 -5.16
C GLY A 131 18.59 -1.71 -5.13
N PRO A 132 19.73 -2.33 -4.92
CA PRO A 132 19.79 -3.76 -4.73
C PRO A 132 19.06 -4.16 -3.46
N ARG A 133 18.51 -5.36 -3.45
CA ARG A 133 17.96 -5.99 -2.27
C ARG A 133 19.05 -6.17 -1.22
N THR A 134 18.78 -5.78 0.02
CA THR A 134 19.78 -5.76 1.08
C THR A 134 19.49 -6.68 2.26
N GLY A 135 18.33 -7.31 2.31
CA GLY A 135 17.87 -8.13 3.43
C GLY A 135 17.40 -7.36 4.67
N GLU A 136 17.81 -6.10 4.82
CA GLU A 136 17.47 -5.27 5.99
C GLU A 136 16.01 -4.78 5.98
N THR A 137 15.37 -4.85 4.83
CA THR A 137 14.05 -4.27 4.56
C THR A 137 12.97 -5.32 4.26
N THR A 138 13.34 -6.61 4.24
CA THR A 138 12.40 -7.71 3.98
C THR A 138 11.27 -7.76 5.02
N TYR A 139 10.17 -8.40 4.67
CA TYR A 139 9.06 -8.63 5.61
C TYR A 139 9.52 -9.39 6.87
N GLU A 140 10.40 -10.39 6.71
CA GLU A 140 11.00 -11.12 7.84
C GLU A 140 11.68 -10.18 8.85
N LYS A 141 12.33 -9.10 8.38
CA LYS A 141 12.93 -8.09 9.27
C LYS A 141 11.87 -7.34 10.08
N GLY A 142 10.71 -7.05 9.51
CA GLY A 142 9.59 -6.50 10.28
C GLY A 142 9.17 -7.41 11.43
N LEU A 143 9.11 -8.72 11.20
CA LEU A 143 8.83 -9.71 12.24
C LEU A 143 9.95 -9.80 13.29
N GLU A 144 11.22 -9.71 12.89
CA GLU A 144 12.37 -9.68 13.81
C GLU A 144 12.37 -8.44 14.72
N HIS A 145 11.84 -7.31 14.25
CA HIS A 145 11.57 -6.12 15.07
C HIS A 145 10.44 -6.33 16.09
N GLY A 146 9.73 -7.45 16.01
CA GLY A 146 8.62 -7.80 16.91
C GLY A 146 7.26 -7.26 16.49
N TYR A 147 7.14 -6.68 15.30
CA TYR A 147 5.88 -6.19 14.76
C TYR A 147 4.93 -7.33 14.37
N LYS A 148 3.64 -7.12 14.63
CA LYS A 148 2.55 -8.01 14.22
C LYS A 148 1.96 -7.51 12.92
N VAL A 149 2.62 -7.77 11.83
CA VAL A 149 2.21 -7.31 10.49
C VAL A 149 1.56 -8.46 9.73
N GLY A 150 0.35 -8.25 9.25
CA GLY A 150 -0.31 -9.16 8.31
C GLY A 150 0.31 -9.07 6.92
N ILE A 151 -0.15 -9.93 6.02
CA ILE A 151 0.38 -9.99 4.65
C ILE A 151 -0.70 -9.74 3.61
N ILE A 152 -0.29 -9.11 2.52
CA ILE A 152 -1.05 -9.03 1.27
C ILE A 152 -0.15 -9.37 0.08
N ALA A 153 -0.78 -9.64 -1.05
CA ALA A 153 -0.16 -9.55 -2.36
C ALA A 153 -1.00 -8.61 -3.24
N SER A 154 -0.38 -7.96 -4.21
CA SER A 154 -1.05 -7.06 -5.13
C SER A 154 -0.41 -7.07 -6.52
N GLY A 155 -0.97 -6.33 -7.47
CA GLY A 155 -0.45 -6.24 -8.83
C GLY A 155 0.72 -5.28 -8.97
N ASP A 156 0.66 -4.16 -8.29
CA ASP A 156 1.51 -2.99 -8.51
C ASP A 156 1.60 -2.63 -10.02
N ASN A 157 0.42 -2.61 -10.66
CA ASN A 157 0.30 -2.45 -12.10
C ASN A 157 -0.13 -1.03 -12.45
N HIS A 158 0.71 -0.32 -13.18
CA HIS A 158 0.48 1.06 -13.60
C HIS A 158 -0.18 1.18 -14.99
N SER A 159 -0.43 0.07 -15.69
CA SER A 159 -0.89 0.09 -17.07
C SER A 159 -2.35 -0.30 -17.22
N VAL A 160 -2.78 -1.37 -16.57
CA VAL A 160 -4.13 -1.93 -16.69
C VAL A 160 -4.68 -2.26 -15.32
N PRO A 161 -5.57 -1.43 -14.75
CA PRO A 161 -6.22 -1.71 -13.48
C PRO A 161 -6.98 -3.05 -13.49
N GLY A 162 -6.90 -3.80 -12.38
CA GLY A 162 -7.65 -5.04 -12.21
C GLY A 162 -7.04 -6.28 -12.87
N VAL A 163 -5.81 -6.22 -13.36
CA VAL A 163 -5.09 -7.41 -13.84
C VAL A 163 -4.59 -8.23 -12.66
N PHE A 164 -4.97 -9.51 -12.64
CA PHE A 164 -4.66 -10.46 -11.55
C PHE A 164 -3.35 -11.24 -11.77
N GLU A 165 -2.51 -10.80 -12.69
CA GLU A 165 -1.34 -11.59 -13.13
C GLU A 165 -0.22 -11.66 -12.10
N HIS A 166 -0.14 -10.70 -11.18
CA HIS A 166 1.02 -10.54 -10.31
C HIS A 166 0.75 -10.68 -8.81
N GLY A 167 -0.49 -10.74 -8.42
CA GLY A 167 -0.87 -10.93 -7.03
C GLY A 167 -2.24 -10.37 -6.72
N SER A 168 -2.85 -10.91 -5.67
CA SER A 168 -4.13 -10.46 -5.15
C SER A 168 -4.17 -10.63 -3.64
N MET A 169 -4.85 -9.71 -2.97
CA MET A 169 -5.21 -9.86 -1.57
C MET A 169 -6.54 -10.59 -1.46
N CYS A 170 -6.61 -11.59 -0.60
CA CYS A 170 -7.86 -12.18 -0.15
C CYS A 170 -8.17 -11.69 1.26
N VAL A 171 -9.43 -11.30 1.49
CA VAL A 171 -9.91 -10.78 2.76
C VAL A 171 -11.00 -11.71 3.30
N LEU A 172 -10.88 -12.13 4.55
CA LEU A 172 -11.87 -12.96 5.25
C LEU A 172 -12.84 -12.05 6.01
N ALA A 173 -13.81 -11.50 5.29
CA ALA A 173 -14.87 -10.63 5.79
C ALA A 173 -16.19 -11.40 5.98
N GLU A 174 -17.10 -10.91 6.82
CA GLU A 174 -18.42 -11.53 7.03
C GLU A 174 -19.31 -11.38 5.79
N ASP A 175 -19.20 -10.25 5.11
CA ASP A 175 -19.91 -9.95 3.86
C ASP A 175 -19.05 -9.08 2.94
N CYS A 176 -19.57 -8.74 1.76
CA CYS A 176 -18.88 -7.93 0.76
C CYS A 176 -19.25 -6.44 0.85
N THR A 177 -19.44 -5.93 2.08
CA THR A 177 -19.58 -4.50 2.32
C THR A 177 -18.21 -3.85 2.58
N LYS A 178 -18.12 -2.56 2.33
CA LYS A 178 -16.89 -1.79 2.53
C LYS A 178 -16.45 -1.82 3.99
N GLU A 179 -17.40 -1.68 4.91
CA GLU A 179 -17.19 -1.70 6.35
C GLU A 179 -16.71 -3.06 6.85
N SER A 180 -17.32 -4.16 6.37
CA SER A 180 -16.94 -5.52 6.75
C SER A 180 -15.54 -5.88 6.23
N ILE A 181 -15.22 -5.49 5.00
CA ILE A 181 -13.88 -5.66 4.42
C ILE A 181 -12.85 -4.85 5.23
N TRP A 182 -13.16 -3.59 5.54
CA TRP A 182 -12.28 -2.73 6.32
C TRP A 182 -11.99 -3.28 7.71
N GLU A 183 -13.02 -3.73 8.40
CA GLU A 183 -12.90 -4.37 9.72
C GLU A 183 -12.01 -5.60 9.66
N ALA A 184 -12.20 -6.45 8.65
CA ALA A 184 -11.36 -7.62 8.44
C ALA A 184 -9.89 -7.25 8.17
N MET A 185 -9.66 -6.19 7.38
CA MET A 185 -8.33 -5.64 7.13
C MET A 185 -7.68 -5.14 8.43
N GLN A 186 -8.40 -4.38 9.26
CA GLN A 186 -7.89 -3.89 10.55
C GLN A 186 -7.45 -5.04 11.47
N HIS A 187 -8.12 -6.18 11.39
CA HIS A 187 -7.82 -7.38 12.18
C HIS A 187 -6.85 -8.36 11.49
N ARG A 188 -6.24 -7.95 10.37
CA ARG A 188 -5.27 -8.76 9.60
C ARG A 188 -5.84 -10.10 9.12
N ARG A 189 -7.16 -10.17 8.90
CA ARG A 189 -7.82 -11.35 8.31
C ARG A 189 -7.64 -11.34 6.80
N THR A 190 -6.37 -11.40 6.37
CA THR A 190 -5.96 -11.34 4.97
C THR A 190 -4.93 -12.42 4.66
N TYR A 191 -4.85 -12.80 3.39
CA TYR A 191 -3.71 -13.55 2.86
C TYR A 191 -3.42 -13.12 1.42
N GLY A 192 -2.18 -13.29 1.01
CA GLY A 192 -1.72 -12.98 -0.34
C GLY A 192 -1.77 -14.20 -1.25
N VAL A 193 -2.13 -13.98 -2.52
CA VAL A 193 -2.12 -14.99 -3.58
C VAL A 193 -1.25 -14.48 -4.71
N SER A 194 -0.22 -15.25 -5.10
CA SER A 194 0.76 -14.80 -6.09
C SER A 194 0.32 -15.07 -7.54
N GLN A 195 -0.33 -16.20 -7.85
CA GLN A 195 -0.73 -16.57 -9.21
C GLN A 195 -2.04 -17.34 -9.28
N SER A 196 -2.30 -18.22 -8.34
CA SER A 196 -3.49 -19.07 -8.34
C SER A 196 -4.37 -18.78 -7.13
N ARG A 197 -5.67 -18.68 -7.37
CA ARG A 197 -6.62 -18.58 -6.25
C ARG A 197 -6.64 -19.91 -5.49
N ILE A 198 -6.58 -19.80 -4.18
CA ILE A 198 -6.83 -20.93 -3.27
C ILE A 198 -8.31 -20.84 -2.89
N GLU A 199 -9.07 -21.87 -3.21
CA GLU A 199 -10.49 -22.02 -2.84
C GLU A 199 -10.63 -22.74 -1.50
#